data_aee299fce51ecbf446433148b8868cf3
#
_entry.id   aee299fce51ecbf446433148b8868cf3
#
_cell.length_a   1.000
_cell.length_b   1.000
_cell.length_c   1.000
_cell.angle_alpha   90.00
_cell.angle_beta   90.00
_cell.angle_gamma   90.00
#
_symmetry.space_group_name_H-M   'P 1'
#
loop_
_entity.id
_entity.type
_entity.pdbx_description
1 polymer ?
#
loop_
_entity_poly.entity_id
_entity_poly.type
_entity_poly.pdbx_seq_one_letter_code
_entity_poly.pdbx_strand_id
1 'polypeptide(L)'
;MFREIDAEAYILVDGDDTYPAEAAPEMVAAVTGRQADMVVGDRLSSTYYTQNKRPFHNFGNDLVRFCTNHLFGGKIKDIMTGYRAFSYQFVKTYPVLSRGFEIETEMTIHALQRNMQVENVIIDYRDRPEGSESKLNTYSDGFKVLGTIARLFKNYRPFSFFGILAAILAVFGIGFMIPVLGEYFRTGLVPRFPTLIVCCFVLVAALLLFISGIILSSQLAKDARDFEFQLQTVHHWRSEKK
;
A
#
# COMPACT_ATOMS: atom_id res chain seq x y z
N MET A 1 7.89 18.42 -11.69
CA MET A 1 9.26 18.08 -11.28
C MET A 1 9.69 16.70 -11.80
N PHE A 2 9.16 15.58 -11.36
CA PHE A 2 9.62 14.23 -11.78
C PHE A 2 9.67 14.00 -13.30
N ARG A 3 8.74 14.58 -14.06
CA ARG A 3 8.70 14.43 -15.54
C ARG A 3 9.73 15.27 -16.28
N GLU A 4 10.10 16.44 -15.75
CA GLU A 4 10.83 17.48 -16.48
C GLU A 4 12.31 17.50 -16.14
N ILE A 5 12.67 17.09 -14.91
CA ILE A 5 14.05 17.14 -14.43
C ILE A 5 14.70 15.77 -14.63
N ASP A 6 15.87 15.76 -15.24
CA ASP A 6 16.73 14.58 -15.36
C ASP A 6 17.90 14.72 -14.39
N ALA A 7 17.97 13.81 -13.40
CA ALA A 7 19.05 13.74 -12.41
C ALA A 7 19.42 12.27 -12.13
N GLU A 8 20.59 12.02 -11.59
CA GLU A 8 21.01 10.67 -11.21
C GLU A 8 20.32 10.19 -9.94
N ALA A 9 20.08 11.10 -9.01
CA ALA A 9 19.32 10.86 -7.78
C ALA A 9 18.40 12.06 -7.48
N TYR A 10 17.28 11.78 -6.83
CA TYR A 10 16.31 12.77 -6.41
C TYR A 10 16.09 12.64 -4.92
N ILE A 11 15.99 13.76 -4.21
CA ILE A 11 15.64 13.78 -2.78
C ILE A 11 14.30 14.45 -2.60
N LEU A 12 13.43 13.82 -1.84
CA LEU A 12 12.23 14.38 -1.26
C LEU A 12 12.49 14.63 0.23
N VAL A 13 12.20 15.81 0.72
CA VAL A 13 12.34 16.19 2.12
C VAL A 13 11.24 17.20 2.48
N ASP A 14 10.70 17.08 3.70
CA ASP A 14 9.75 18.05 4.23
C ASP A 14 10.49 19.36 4.58
N GLY A 15 9.85 20.50 4.34
CA GLY A 15 10.45 21.83 4.54
C GLY A 15 10.28 22.39 5.96
N ASP A 16 10.06 21.55 6.98
CA ASP A 16 9.78 21.94 8.36
C ASP A 16 10.98 21.76 9.31
N ASP A 17 12.18 21.57 8.76
CA ASP A 17 13.46 21.38 9.47
C ASP A 17 13.50 20.20 10.45
N THR A 18 12.59 19.23 10.30
CA THR A 18 12.57 18.03 11.13
C THR A 18 13.62 16.99 10.70
N TYR A 19 14.11 17.08 9.45
CA TYR A 19 15.07 16.16 8.88
C TYR A 19 16.45 16.80 8.70
N PRO A 20 17.52 16.14 9.19
CA PRO A 20 18.88 16.67 9.06
C PRO A 20 19.37 16.60 7.62
N ALA A 21 19.85 17.71 7.09
CA ALA A 21 20.43 17.78 5.74
C ALA A 21 21.71 16.90 5.63
N GLU A 22 22.38 16.65 6.73
CA GLU A 22 23.60 15.84 6.84
C GLU A 22 23.41 14.39 6.41
N ALA A 23 22.19 13.86 6.44
CA ALA A 23 21.86 12.52 5.97
C ALA A 23 21.74 12.43 4.42
N ALA A 24 21.56 13.55 3.73
CA ALA A 24 21.38 13.58 2.29
C ALA A 24 22.52 12.91 1.49
N PRO A 25 23.81 13.14 1.79
CA PRO A 25 24.90 12.50 1.06
C PRO A 25 24.88 10.97 1.16
N GLU A 26 24.56 10.41 2.32
CA GLU A 26 24.45 8.95 2.50
C GLU A 26 23.28 8.37 1.71
N MET A 27 22.13 9.04 1.71
CA MET A 27 20.95 8.62 0.94
C MET A 27 21.22 8.68 -0.57
N VAL A 28 21.91 9.71 -1.05
CA VAL A 28 22.33 9.81 -2.46
C VAL A 28 23.34 8.73 -2.79
N ALA A 29 24.32 8.47 -1.94
CA ALA A 29 25.31 7.42 -2.15
C ALA A 29 24.66 6.02 -2.21
N ALA A 30 23.59 5.77 -1.47
CA ALA A 30 22.82 4.53 -1.56
C ALA A 30 22.15 4.37 -2.95
N VAL A 31 21.62 5.45 -3.51
CA VAL A 31 21.03 5.43 -4.85
C VAL A 31 22.08 5.27 -5.93
N THR A 32 23.17 6.05 -5.89
CA THR A 32 24.16 6.11 -6.96
C THR A 32 25.20 4.98 -6.88
N GLY A 33 25.60 4.59 -5.68
CA GLY A 33 26.65 3.59 -5.44
C GLY A 33 26.13 2.17 -5.18
N ARG A 34 25.04 2.03 -4.40
CA ARG A 34 24.46 0.73 -4.05
C ARG A 34 23.29 0.32 -4.94
N GLN A 35 22.94 1.15 -5.94
CA GLN A 35 21.87 0.92 -6.90
C GLN A 35 20.48 0.77 -6.29
N ALA A 36 20.23 1.40 -5.13
CA ALA A 36 18.90 1.45 -4.56
C ALA A 36 17.96 2.29 -5.45
N ASP A 37 16.76 1.78 -5.71
CA ASP A 37 15.73 2.52 -6.46
C ASP A 37 15.01 3.53 -5.56
N MET A 38 14.84 3.17 -4.30
CA MET A 38 14.29 4.05 -3.27
C MET A 38 15.03 3.87 -1.97
N VAL A 39 15.42 4.98 -1.34
CA VAL A 39 15.98 5.01 0.01
C VAL A 39 14.99 5.69 0.93
N VAL A 40 14.71 5.06 2.06
CA VAL A 40 13.78 5.52 3.08
C VAL A 40 14.55 5.97 4.31
N GLY A 41 14.39 7.21 4.74
CA GLY A 41 14.95 7.71 5.99
C GLY A 41 14.21 7.12 7.18
N ASP A 42 14.86 6.19 7.89
CA ASP A 42 14.31 5.49 9.05
C ASP A 42 14.56 6.32 10.33
N ARG A 43 13.58 7.12 10.72
CA ARG A 43 13.60 7.88 11.99
C ARG A 43 13.17 7.01 13.18
N LEU A 44 12.41 5.94 12.96
CA LEU A 44 11.88 5.09 14.04
C LEU A 44 12.98 4.26 14.73
N SER A 45 14.06 3.94 14.02
CA SER A 45 15.22 3.24 14.60
C SER A 45 16.19 4.18 15.34
N SER A 46 15.97 5.49 15.32
CA SER A 46 16.79 6.50 16.01
C SER A 46 16.11 7.05 17.28
N THR A 47 16.10 8.35 17.44
CA THR A 47 15.61 9.07 18.62
C THR A 47 14.10 9.34 18.64
N TYR A 48 13.36 9.00 17.57
CA TYR A 48 11.94 9.34 17.39
C TYR A 48 11.04 8.92 18.56
N TYR A 49 11.18 7.68 19.06
CA TYR A 49 10.35 7.17 20.18
C TYR A 49 10.66 7.81 21.52
N THR A 50 11.85 8.35 21.70
CA THR A 50 12.22 9.07 22.94
C THR A 50 11.60 10.46 22.99
N GLN A 51 11.36 11.06 21.83
CA GLN A 51 10.85 12.41 21.68
C GLN A 51 9.33 12.46 21.47
N ASN A 52 8.73 11.48 20.76
CA ASN A 52 7.28 11.43 20.47
C ASN A 52 6.54 10.40 21.32
N LYS A 53 6.03 10.80 22.47
CA LYS A 53 5.26 9.94 23.40
C LYS A 53 3.75 9.84 23.10
N ARG A 54 3.32 9.89 21.82
CA ARG A 54 1.90 9.81 21.44
C ARG A 54 1.52 8.36 21.07
N PRO A 55 0.92 7.54 21.98
CA PRO A 55 0.74 6.10 21.78
C PRO A 55 -0.16 5.73 20.59
N PHE A 56 -1.19 6.53 20.30
CA PHE A 56 -2.13 6.23 19.21
C PHE A 56 -1.62 6.57 17.81
N HIS A 57 -0.72 7.54 17.68
CA HIS A 57 -0.09 7.87 16.40
C HIS A 57 0.87 6.76 15.96
N ASN A 58 1.61 6.20 16.90
CA ASN A 58 2.53 5.10 16.65
C ASN A 58 1.78 3.82 16.23
N PHE A 59 0.62 3.54 16.84
CA PHE A 59 -0.21 2.38 16.47
C PHE A 59 -0.67 2.42 15.01
N GLY A 60 -1.11 3.58 14.50
CA GLY A 60 -1.52 3.73 13.10
C GLY A 60 -0.37 3.46 12.12
N ASN A 61 0.81 4.03 12.40
CA ASN A 61 2.01 3.81 11.59
C ASN A 61 2.47 2.34 11.63
N ASP A 62 2.49 1.73 12.81
CA ASP A 62 2.85 0.33 13.00
C ASP A 62 1.89 -0.62 12.28
N LEU A 63 0.59 -0.32 12.31
CA LEU A 63 -0.43 -1.11 11.62
C LEU A 63 -0.28 -1.03 10.10
N VAL A 64 -0.10 0.18 9.53
CA VAL A 64 0.13 0.36 8.09
C VAL A 64 1.43 -0.33 7.68
N ARG A 65 2.50 -0.16 8.46
CA ARG A 65 3.79 -0.82 8.23
C ARG A 65 3.66 -2.34 8.24
N PHE A 66 2.98 -2.90 9.24
CA PHE A 66 2.75 -4.34 9.35
C PHE A 66 1.97 -4.86 8.13
N CYS A 67 0.84 -4.21 7.80
CA CYS A 67 0.02 -4.60 6.65
C CYS A 67 0.81 -4.51 5.33
N THR A 68 1.54 -3.41 5.12
CA THR A 68 2.33 -3.23 3.90
C THR A 68 3.44 -4.28 3.79
N ASN A 69 4.23 -4.48 4.83
CA ASN A 69 5.30 -5.46 4.83
C ASN A 69 4.76 -6.89 4.64
N HIS A 70 3.63 -7.24 5.29
CA HIS A 70 3.02 -8.56 5.17
C HIS A 70 2.40 -8.81 3.78
N LEU A 71 1.73 -7.80 3.22
CA LEU A 71 1.07 -7.94 1.92
C LEU A 71 2.05 -7.92 0.74
N PHE A 72 3.16 -7.18 0.86
CA PHE A 72 4.10 -6.95 -0.24
C PHE A 72 5.49 -7.58 -0.01
N GLY A 73 5.71 -8.25 1.13
CA GLY A 73 6.99 -8.90 1.42
C GLY A 73 8.13 -7.94 1.69
N GLY A 74 7.83 -6.69 2.06
CA GLY A 74 8.83 -5.65 2.33
C GLY A 74 9.45 -5.77 3.73
N LYS A 75 10.55 -5.03 3.93
CA LYS A 75 11.22 -4.85 5.23
C LYS A 75 11.36 -3.37 5.56
N ILE A 76 10.34 -2.59 5.21
CA ILE A 76 10.33 -1.14 5.45
C ILE A 76 10.13 -0.89 6.93
N LYS A 77 10.97 -0.03 7.50
CA LYS A 77 10.92 0.31 8.92
C LYS A 77 10.06 1.52 9.19
N ASP A 78 10.15 2.56 8.36
CA ASP A 78 9.34 3.77 8.45
C ASP A 78 8.63 4.08 7.12
N ILE A 79 7.31 3.87 7.07
CA ILE A 79 6.51 4.07 5.85
C ILE A 79 6.08 5.53 5.68
N MET A 80 5.89 6.24 6.79
CA MET A 80 5.32 7.59 6.80
C MET A 80 6.38 8.70 6.87
N THR A 81 7.64 8.37 6.57
CA THR A 81 8.69 9.38 6.49
C THR A 81 8.62 10.15 5.17
N GLY A 82 8.71 11.47 5.23
CA GLY A 82 8.83 12.36 4.07
C GLY A 82 10.26 12.45 3.53
N TYR A 83 11.27 11.89 4.24
CA TYR A 83 12.66 11.95 3.79
C TYR A 83 13.02 10.71 2.98
N ARG A 84 13.15 10.88 1.68
CA ARG A 84 13.39 9.79 0.73
C ARG A 84 14.34 10.20 -0.37
N ALA A 85 15.14 9.24 -0.86
CA ALA A 85 15.89 9.41 -2.10
C ALA A 85 15.45 8.38 -3.14
N PHE A 86 15.54 8.75 -4.42
CA PHE A 86 15.04 7.93 -5.52
C PHE A 86 16.02 7.88 -6.67
N SER A 87 16.04 6.74 -7.37
CA SER A 87 16.75 6.58 -8.63
C SER A 87 16.03 7.28 -9.79
N TYR A 88 16.76 7.51 -10.88
CA TYR A 88 16.19 7.98 -12.13
C TYR A 88 15.06 7.06 -12.62
N GLN A 89 15.27 5.74 -12.53
CA GLN A 89 14.30 4.74 -12.98
C GLN A 89 13.00 4.83 -12.17
N PHE A 90 13.10 4.91 -10.84
CA PHE A 90 11.93 5.09 -9.98
C PHE A 90 11.14 6.34 -10.39
N VAL A 91 11.82 7.49 -10.49
CA VAL A 91 11.14 8.78 -10.75
C VAL A 91 10.47 8.83 -12.12
N LYS A 92 11.07 8.21 -13.15
CA LYS A 92 10.51 8.21 -14.51
C LYS A 92 9.40 7.18 -14.72
N THR A 93 9.27 6.21 -13.83
CA THR A 93 8.24 5.15 -13.91
C THR A 93 7.13 5.30 -12.87
N TYR A 94 7.33 6.13 -11.84
CA TYR A 94 6.33 6.33 -10.79
C TYR A 94 5.21 7.29 -11.26
N PRO A 95 3.97 6.81 -11.38
CA PRO A 95 2.83 7.67 -11.68
C PRO A 95 2.36 8.36 -10.39
N VAL A 96 2.57 9.67 -10.28
CA VAL A 96 2.09 10.46 -9.13
C VAL A 96 0.57 10.60 -9.22
N LEU A 97 -0.19 9.75 -8.53
CA LEU A 97 -1.66 9.71 -8.57
C LEU A 97 -2.30 10.22 -7.28
N SER A 98 -1.65 9.97 -6.13
CA SER A 98 -2.18 10.38 -4.83
C SER A 98 -1.97 11.86 -4.54
N ARG A 99 -2.87 12.40 -3.72
CA ARG A 99 -2.79 13.76 -3.17
C ARG A 99 -2.75 13.68 -1.65
N GLY A 100 -1.78 14.37 -1.03
CA GLY A 100 -1.64 14.44 0.43
C GLY A 100 -0.80 13.32 1.03
N PHE A 101 -1.01 13.01 2.31
CA PHE A 101 -0.20 12.09 3.13
C PHE A 101 -0.22 10.60 2.70
N GLU A 102 -1.00 10.24 1.69
CA GLU A 102 -1.01 8.86 1.15
C GLU A 102 0.17 8.63 0.20
N ILE A 103 0.88 9.69 -0.23
CA ILE A 103 1.91 9.60 -1.26
C ILE A 103 3.13 8.80 -0.80
N GLU A 104 3.53 8.91 0.47
CA GLU A 104 4.67 8.17 1.03
C GLU A 104 4.38 6.67 1.06
N THR A 105 3.16 6.30 1.44
CA THR A 105 2.71 4.91 1.43
C THR A 105 2.60 4.37 0.01
N GLU A 106 2.07 5.16 -0.93
CA GLU A 106 1.94 4.77 -2.33
C GLU A 106 3.30 4.56 -2.99
N MET A 107 4.27 5.45 -2.79
CA MET A 107 5.65 5.29 -3.27
C MET A 107 6.28 4.01 -2.75
N THR A 108 6.10 3.71 -1.46
CA THR A 108 6.60 2.48 -0.85
C THR A 108 5.98 1.23 -1.49
N ILE A 109 4.66 1.22 -1.64
CA ILE A 109 3.95 0.09 -2.23
C ILE A 109 4.34 -0.08 -3.70
N HIS A 110 4.46 1.01 -4.45
CA HIS A 110 4.93 0.97 -5.83
C HIS A 110 6.30 0.30 -5.93
N ALA A 111 7.27 0.73 -5.13
CA ALA A 111 8.60 0.13 -5.10
C ALA A 111 8.56 -1.37 -4.81
N LEU A 112 7.83 -1.78 -3.74
CA LEU A 112 7.75 -3.17 -3.34
C LEU A 112 7.02 -4.05 -4.37
N GLN A 113 5.92 -3.54 -4.95
CA GLN A 113 5.13 -4.28 -5.93
C GLN A 113 5.89 -4.49 -7.26
N ARG A 114 6.78 -3.55 -7.59
CA ARG A 114 7.61 -3.59 -8.80
C ARG A 114 8.98 -4.23 -8.57
N ASN A 115 9.18 -4.87 -7.41
CA ASN A 115 10.44 -5.51 -7.02
C ASN A 115 11.66 -4.57 -7.12
N MET A 116 11.44 -3.27 -6.93
CA MET A 116 12.51 -2.29 -6.90
C MET A 116 13.32 -2.43 -5.61
N GLN A 117 14.61 -2.13 -5.70
CA GLN A 117 15.50 -2.21 -4.54
C GLN A 117 15.23 -1.06 -3.56
N VAL A 118 14.78 -1.41 -2.34
CA VAL A 118 14.50 -0.43 -1.28
C VAL A 118 15.48 -0.61 -0.14
N GLU A 119 16.14 0.49 0.25
CA GLU A 119 17.05 0.54 1.40
C GLU A 119 16.50 1.46 2.49
N ASN A 120 16.87 1.17 3.76
CA ASN A 120 16.57 2.04 4.89
C ASN A 120 17.88 2.65 5.39
N VAL A 121 17.94 3.96 5.53
CA VAL A 121 19.04 4.69 6.13
C VAL A 121 18.55 5.29 7.45
N ILE A 122 19.24 4.99 8.55
CA ILE A 122 18.85 5.53 9.86
C ILE A 122 19.20 7.01 9.88
N ILE A 123 18.21 7.83 10.18
CA ILE A 123 18.34 9.28 10.28
C ILE A 123 17.91 9.77 11.65
N ASP A 124 18.57 10.80 12.14
CA ASP A 124 18.12 11.48 13.33
C ASP A 124 16.86 12.31 13.02
N TYR A 125 16.00 12.43 14.00
CA TYR A 125 14.78 13.23 13.90
C TYR A 125 14.86 14.39 14.88
N ARG A 126 14.61 15.62 14.41
CA ARG A 126 14.55 16.82 15.22
C ARG A 126 13.12 17.15 15.56
N ASP A 127 12.84 17.55 16.80
CA ASP A 127 11.50 18.00 17.17
C ASP A 127 11.14 19.28 16.41
N ARG A 128 9.87 19.38 16.05
CA ARG A 128 9.34 20.59 15.42
C ARG A 128 9.53 21.80 16.34
N PRO A 129 9.80 22.98 15.76
CA PRO A 129 9.84 24.23 16.51
C PRO A 129 8.56 24.42 17.34
N GLU A 130 8.68 24.96 18.56
CA GLU A 130 7.55 25.27 19.43
C GLU A 130 6.53 26.15 18.71
N GLY A 131 5.25 25.71 18.71
CA GLY A 131 4.13 26.41 18.06
C GLY A 131 3.51 25.71 16.86
N SER A 132 4.05 24.59 16.39
CA SER A 132 3.42 23.79 15.34
C SER A 132 2.51 22.71 15.94
N GLU A 133 1.19 22.92 15.89
CA GLU A 133 0.22 21.91 16.34
C GLU A 133 -0.04 20.84 15.27
N SER A 134 0.03 19.58 15.68
CA SER A 134 -0.43 18.47 14.84
C SER A 134 -1.97 18.48 14.80
N LYS A 135 -2.54 18.69 13.62
CA LYS A 135 -4.01 18.72 13.38
C LYS A 135 -4.67 17.33 13.37
N LEU A 136 -4.07 16.31 14.02
CA LEU A 136 -4.54 14.93 13.96
C LEU A 136 -5.58 14.64 15.06
N ASN A 137 -6.76 14.14 14.64
CA ASN A 137 -7.86 13.69 15.50
C ASN A 137 -7.84 12.15 15.59
N THR A 138 -7.54 11.60 16.76
CA THR A 138 -7.26 10.18 17.01
C THR A 138 -8.32 9.20 16.47
N TYR A 139 -9.61 9.48 16.66
CA TYR A 139 -10.68 8.57 16.19
C TYR A 139 -10.94 8.67 14.67
N SER A 140 -10.96 9.89 14.13
CA SER A 140 -11.12 10.12 12.70
C SER A 140 -9.96 9.52 11.89
N ASP A 141 -8.76 9.59 12.43
CA ASP A 141 -7.57 9.10 11.76
C ASP A 141 -7.47 7.56 11.83
N GLY A 142 -7.96 6.92 12.89
CA GLY A 142 -8.09 5.46 12.96
C GLY A 142 -8.98 4.89 11.84
N PHE A 143 -10.13 5.50 11.57
CA PHE A 143 -11.00 5.09 10.45
C PHE A 143 -10.36 5.36 9.08
N LYS A 144 -9.63 6.46 8.92
CA LYS A 144 -8.87 6.73 7.69
C LYS A 144 -7.79 5.68 7.44
N VAL A 145 -7.05 5.28 8.48
CA VAL A 145 -6.05 4.23 8.41
C VAL A 145 -6.67 2.90 7.97
N LEU A 146 -7.78 2.49 8.59
CA LEU A 146 -8.51 1.28 8.21
C LEU A 146 -9.02 1.36 6.76
N GLY A 147 -9.57 2.51 6.35
CA GLY A 147 -10.00 2.75 4.97
C GLY A 147 -8.83 2.66 3.96
N THR A 148 -7.67 3.20 4.34
CA THR A 148 -6.45 3.10 3.52
C THR A 148 -5.99 1.66 3.39
N ILE A 149 -5.93 0.90 4.48
CA ILE A 149 -5.57 -0.53 4.46
C ILE A 149 -6.55 -1.32 3.58
N ALA A 150 -7.86 -1.12 3.73
CA ALA A 150 -8.86 -1.81 2.92
C ALA A 150 -8.71 -1.45 1.42
N ARG A 151 -8.45 -0.17 1.11
CA ARG A 151 -8.18 0.29 -0.26
C ARG A 151 -6.92 -0.34 -0.83
N LEU A 152 -5.83 -0.38 -0.06
CA LEU A 152 -4.58 -1.03 -0.43
C LEU A 152 -4.79 -2.53 -0.68
N PHE A 153 -5.45 -3.22 0.24
CA PHE A 153 -5.74 -4.65 0.11
C PHE A 153 -6.59 -4.95 -1.14
N LYS A 154 -7.65 -4.16 -1.36
CA LYS A 154 -8.50 -4.28 -2.56
C LYS A 154 -7.71 -4.05 -3.85
N ASN A 155 -6.84 -3.03 -3.90
CA ASN A 155 -6.17 -2.62 -5.13
C ASN A 155 -4.96 -3.52 -5.47
N TYR A 156 -4.26 -4.03 -4.46
CA TYR A 156 -2.99 -4.74 -4.66
C TYR A 156 -3.07 -6.25 -4.43
N ARG A 157 -4.11 -6.74 -3.75
CA ARG A 157 -4.39 -8.17 -3.56
C ARG A 157 -5.87 -8.47 -3.82
N PRO A 158 -6.41 -8.08 -5.02
CA PRO A 158 -7.85 -8.15 -5.29
C PRO A 158 -8.38 -9.57 -5.19
N PHE A 159 -7.64 -10.59 -5.65
CA PHE A 159 -8.07 -11.98 -5.53
C PHE A 159 -8.33 -12.37 -4.07
N SER A 160 -7.42 -12.04 -3.15
CA SER A 160 -7.59 -12.33 -1.72
C SER A 160 -8.73 -11.51 -1.11
N PHE A 161 -8.82 -10.22 -1.44
CA PHE A 161 -9.87 -9.34 -0.93
C PHE A 161 -11.27 -9.81 -1.34
N PHE A 162 -11.50 -9.96 -2.63
CA PHE A 162 -12.80 -10.38 -3.15
C PHE A 162 -13.09 -11.86 -2.87
N GLY A 163 -12.06 -12.71 -2.82
CA GLY A 163 -12.15 -14.11 -2.47
C GLY A 163 -12.62 -14.34 -1.03
N ILE A 164 -12.08 -13.59 -0.07
CA ILE A 164 -12.53 -13.65 1.34
C ILE A 164 -13.99 -13.20 1.43
N LEU A 165 -14.35 -12.08 0.78
CA LEU A 165 -15.71 -11.57 0.80
C LEU A 165 -16.70 -12.56 0.15
N ALA A 166 -16.31 -13.16 -0.98
CA ALA A 166 -17.06 -14.20 -1.66
C ALA A 166 -17.25 -15.44 -0.78
N ALA A 167 -16.18 -15.89 -0.11
CA ALA A 167 -16.24 -17.04 0.79
C ALA A 167 -17.18 -16.78 1.97
N ILE A 168 -17.14 -15.60 2.59
CA ILE A 168 -18.07 -15.20 3.65
C ILE A 168 -19.51 -15.26 3.16
N LEU A 169 -19.82 -14.65 2.03
CA LEU A 169 -21.19 -14.68 1.46
C LEU A 169 -21.62 -16.10 1.08
N ALA A 170 -20.72 -16.90 0.52
CA ALA A 170 -21.01 -18.29 0.19
C ALA A 170 -21.34 -19.13 1.45
N VAL A 171 -20.57 -18.98 2.52
CA VAL A 171 -20.84 -19.66 3.80
C VAL A 171 -22.20 -19.26 4.36
N PHE A 172 -22.54 -17.97 4.35
CA PHE A 172 -23.88 -17.50 4.78
C PHE A 172 -24.98 -18.05 3.87
N GLY A 173 -24.83 -17.94 2.54
CA GLY A 173 -25.82 -18.42 1.58
C GLY A 173 -26.07 -19.92 1.69
N ILE A 174 -25.01 -20.73 1.80
CA ILE A 174 -25.11 -22.19 1.99
C ILE A 174 -25.71 -22.49 3.37
N GLY A 175 -25.28 -21.82 4.44
CA GLY A 175 -25.79 -22.05 5.79
C GLY A 175 -27.29 -21.85 5.89
N PHE A 176 -27.83 -20.78 5.30
CA PHE A 176 -29.27 -20.55 5.25
C PHE A 176 -30.01 -21.46 4.27
N MET A 177 -29.34 -22.02 3.26
CA MET A 177 -29.93 -22.97 2.30
C MET A 177 -30.12 -24.37 2.89
N ILE A 178 -29.23 -24.81 3.80
CA ILE A 178 -29.29 -26.17 4.41
C ILE A 178 -30.67 -26.47 5.01
N PRO A 179 -31.28 -25.63 5.88
CA PRO A 179 -32.59 -25.91 6.43
C PRO A 179 -33.71 -25.96 5.36
N VAL A 180 -33.61 -25.12 4.32
CA VAL A 180 -34.59 -25.12 3.21
C VAL A 180 -34.53 -26.42 2.43
N LEU A 181 -33.35 -26.93 2.12
CA LEU A 181 -33.15 -28.22 1.48
C LEU A 181 -33.58 -29.39 2.38
N GLY A 182 -33.29 -29.30 3.68
CA GLY A 182 -33.71 -30.32 4.65
C GLY A 182 -35.25 -30.48 4.74
N GLU A 183 -35.98 -29.36 4.70
CA GLU A 183 -37.46 -29.38 4.63
C GLU A 183 -37.95 -29.97 3.31
N TYR A 184 -37.34 -29.60 2.20
CA TYR A 184 -37.68 -30.16 0.89
C TYR A 184 -37.49 -31.66 0.82
N PHE A 185 -36.38 -32.19 1.30
CA PHE A 185 -36.15 -33.66 1.31
C PHE A 185 -37.10 -34.43 2.23
N ARG A 186 -37.67 -33.76 3.28
CA ARG A 186 -38.64 -34.41 4.18
C ARG A 186 -40.08 -34.31 3.71
N THR A 187 -40.45 -33.21 3.06
CA THR A 187 -41.87 -32.92 2.75
C THR A 187 -42.17 -32.86 1.27
N GLY A 188 -41.16 -32.83 0.39
CA GLY A 188 -41.31 -32.58 -1.04
C GLY A 188 -41.79 -31.17 -1.39
N LEU A 189 -41.91 -30.30 -0.41
CA LEU A 189 -42.39 -28.90 -0.56
C LEU A 189 -41.31 -27.90 -0.15
N VAL A 190 -41.39 -26.68 -0.67
CA VAL A 190 -40.50 -25.55 -0.30
C VAL A 190 -41.32 -24.50 0.44
N PRO A 191 -41.63 -24.69 1.74
CA PRO A 191 -42.45 -23.73 2.48
C PRO A 191 -41.76 -22.37 2.69
N ARG A 192 -40.41 -22.36 2.69
CA ARG A 192 -39.58 -21.13 2.84
C ARG A 192 -39.10 -20.58 1.49
N PHE A 193 -40.00 -20.49 0.50
CA PHE A 193 -39.67 -20.03 -0.84
C PHE A 193 -38.96 -18.66 -0.90
N PRO A 194 -39.39 -17.61 -0.11
CA PRO A 194 -38.65 -16.34 -0.07
C PRO A 194 -37.19 -16.50 0.39
N THR A 195 -36.94 -17.37 1.38
CA THR A 195 -35.58 -17.64 1.88
C THR A 195 -34.73 -18.29 0.79
N LEU A 196 -35.27 -19.25 0.03
CA LEU A 196 -34.58 -19.88 -1.08
C LEU A 196 -34.13 -18.85 -2.11
N ILE A 197 -35.01 -17.91 -2.49
CA ILE A 197 -34.69 -16.85 -3.46
C ILE A 197 -33.52 -16.01 -2.94
N VAL A 198 -33.58 -15.55 -1.67
CA VAL A 198 -32.52 -14.74 -1.07
C VAL A 198 -31.19 -15.51 -1.06
N CYS A 199 -31.19 -16.79 -0.68
CA CYS A 199 -29.98 -17.62 -0.70
C CYS A 199 -29.38 -17.73 -2.11
N CYS A 200 -30.22 -17.91 -3.14
CA CYS A 200 -29.75 -17.97 -4.53
C CYS A 200 -29.10 -16.63 -4.94
N PHE A 201 -29.71 -15.50 -4.63
CA PHE A 201 -29.10 -14.19 -4.94
C PHE A 201 -27.78 -13.96 -4.19
N VAL A 202 -27.68 -14.35 -2.93
CA VAL A 202 -26.45 -14.27 -2.14
C VAL A 202 -25.33 -15.12 -2.74
N LEU A 203 -25.65 -16.34 -3.19
CA LEU A 203 -24.68 -17.23 -3.84
C LEU A 203 -24.24 -16.70 -5.20
N VAL A 204 -25.15 -16.13 -5.99
CA VAL A 204 -24.81 -15.46 -7.25
C VAL A 204 -23.93 -14.25 -6.99
N ALA A 205 -24.23 -13.45 -5.98
CA ALA A 205 -23.37 -12.32 -5.59
C ALA A 205 -21.97 -12.78 -5.15
N ALA A 206 -21.88 -13.88 -4.38
CA ALA A 206 -20.60 -14.48 -4.01
C ALA A 206 -19.79 -14.93 -5.24
N LEU A 207 -20.43 -15.57 -6.21
CA LEU A 207 -19.80 -15.97 -7.47
C LEU A 207 -19.29 -14.76 -8.27
N LEU A 208 -20.10 -13.71 -8.38
CA LEU A 208 -19.70 -12.48 -9.08
C LEU A 208 -18.49 -11.80 -8.41
N LEU A 209 -18.44 -11.75 -7.07
CA LEU A 209 -17.27 -11.23 -6.34
C LEU A 209 -16.03 -12.08 -6.59
N PHE A 210 -16.16 -13.40 -6.58
CA PHE A 210 -15.04 -14.31 -6.87
C PHE A 210 -14.48 -14.09 -8.28
N ILE A 211 -15.36 -14.02 -9.29
CA ILE A 211 -14.96 -13.73 -10.68
C ILE A 211 -14.29 -12.35 -10.79
N SER A 212 -14.84 -11.33 -10.11
CA SER A 212 -14.25 -10.00 -10.08
C SER A 212 -12.83 -10.02 -9.51
N GLY A 213 -12.58 -10.81 -8.46
CA GLY A 213 -11.26 -11.02 -7.90
C GLY A 213 -10.26 -11.62 -8.90
N ILE A 214 -10.69 -12.61 -9.70
CA ILE A 214 -9.85 -13.21 -10.75
C ILE A 214 -9.53 -12.20 -11.84
N ILE A 215 -10.53 -11.46 -12.34
CA ILE A 215 -10.35 -10.46 -13.41
C ILE A 215 -9.36 -9.38 -12.97
N LEU A 216 -9.56 -8.80 -11.79
CA LEU A 216 -8.69 -7.74 -11.27
C LEU A 216 -7.26 -8.25 -11.01
N SER A 217 -7.11 -9.50 -10.55
CA SER A 217 -5.78 -10.10 -10.37
C SER A 217 -5.07 -10.30 -11.70
N SER A 218 -5.80 -10.72 -12.74
CA SER A 218 -5.25 -10.85 -14.10
C SER A 218 -4.82 -9.50 -14.68
N GLN A 219 -5.59 -8.44 -14.42
CA GLN A 219 -5.21 -7.08 -14.82
C GLN A 219 -3.91 -6.62 -14.14
N LEU A 220 -3.77 -6.84 -12.83
CA LEU A 220 -2.53 -6.51 -12.11
C LEU A 220 -1.32 -7.27 -12.65
N ALA A 221 -1.49 -8.54 -13.04
CA ALA A 221 -0.42 -9.31 -13.64
C ALA A 221 -0.03 -8.77 -15.04
N LYS A 222 -0.99 -8.23 -15.78
CA LYS A 222 -0.73 -7.53 -17.04
C LYS A 222 0.01 -6.22 -16.81
N ASP A 223 -0.46 -5.39 -15.86
CA ASP A 223 0.18 -4.11 -15.51
C ASP A 223 1.63 -4.32 -15.05
N ALA A 224 1.92 -5.42 -14.35
CA ALA A 224 3.28 -5.77 -13.96
C ALA A 224 4.18 -6.03 -15.18
N ARG A 225 3.69 -6.74 -16.20
CA ARG A 225 4.43 -6.99 -17.43
C ARG A 225 4.63 -5.71 -18.25
N ASP A 226 3.60 -4.89 -18.36
CA ASP A 226 3.67 -3.60 -19.06
C ASP A 226 4.69 -2.66 -18.40
N PHE A 227 4.80 -2.72 -17.06
CA PHE A 227 5.81 -1.98 -16.31
C PHE A 227 7.24 -2.41 -16.66
N GLU A 228 7.52 -3.71 -16.79
CA GLU A 228 8.84 -4.20 -17.18
C GLU A 228 9.26 -3.68 -18.57
N PHE A 229 8.33 -3.60 -19.52
CA PHE A 229 8.61 -2.99 -20.83
C PHE A 229 8.89 -1.49 -20.72
N GLN A 230 8.15 -0.77 -19.85
CA GLN A 230 8.43 0.65 -19.59
C GLN A 230 9.82 0.85 -18.96
N LEU A 231 10.21 -0.01 -18.03
CA LEU A 231 11.51 0.06 -17.39
C LEU A 231 12.66 -0.12 -18.41
N GLN A 232 12.53 -1.08 -19.33
CA GLN A 232 13.49 -1.28 -20.41
C GLN A 232 13.58 -0.03 -21.32
N THR A 233 12.45 0.59 -21.63
CA THR A 233 12.41 1.81 -22.43
C THR A 233 13.11 2.98 -21.74
N VAL A 234 12.87 3.16 -20.45
CA VAL A 234 13.51 4.21 -19.63
C VAL A 234 15.03 3.97 -19.54
N HIS A 235 15.44 2.72 -19.39
CA HIS A 235 16.86 2.37 -19.38
C HIS A 235 17.54 2.68 -20.72
N HIS A 236 16.90 2.37 -21.84
CA HIS A 236 17.42 2.67 -23.16
C HIS A 236 17.58 4.19 -23.38
N TRP A 237 16.57 4.99 -23.06
CA TRP A 237 16.66 6.46 -23.15
C TRP A 237 17.76 7.06 -22.28
N ARG A 238 18.02 6.48 -21.11
CA ARG A 238 19.12 6.94 -20.25
C ARG A 238 20.49 6.62 -20.88
N SER A 239 20.63 5.49 -21.57
CA SER A 239 21.87 5.10 -22.23
C SER A 239 22.20 5.95 -23.45
N GLU A 240 21.18 6.43 -24.18
CA GLU A 240 21.34 7.32 -25.32
C GLU A 240 21.73 8.77 -24.95
N LYS A 241 21.39 9.19 -23.74
CA LYS A 241 21.70 10.55 -23.24
C LYS A 241 23.06 10.68 -22.53
N LYS A 242 23.76 9.57 -22.28
CA LYS A 242 25.12 9.53 -21.76
C LYS A 242 26.15 9.49 -22.87
#